data_4bd7d30d2fc65650c3988789c8a48d3c
#
_entry.id   4bd7d30d2fc65650c3988789c8a48d3c
#
_cell.length_a   1.000
_cell.length_b   1.000
_cell.length_c   1.000
_cell.angle_alpha   90.00
_cell.angle_beta   90.00
_cell.angle_gamma   90.00
#
_symmetry.space_group_name_H-M   'P 1'
#
loop_
_entity.id
_entity.type
_entity.pdbx_description
1 polymer ?
#
loop_
_entity_poly.entity_id
_entity_poly.type
_entity_poly.pdbx_seq_one_letter_code
_entity_poly.pdbx_strand_id
1 'polypeptide(L)'
;MSAAAILSVEDYLHRTEKPYCEYIDGVLHPKAMGTRLHALIQKMLMTLLDRQGVEALAEVHVRLSPTKYLIPAVIAAPEIQSPYPTEPVLLCVEILSPEDRVGAMLAKCEEYHAWGVPFCWVIDPEKQTGWQYHAGSDPQTR
;
A
#
# COMPACT_ATOMS: atom_id res chain seq x y z
N MET A 1 -30.70 5.75 7.58
CA MET A 1 -29.25 5.79 7.33
C MET A 1 -29.02 6.64 6.10
N SER A 2 -28.27 7.68 6.23
CA SER A 2 -27.90 8.48 5.07
C SER A 2 -26.80 7.77 4.30
N ALA A 3 -26.94 7.74 2.98
CA ALA A 3 -25.85 7.27 2.14
C ALA A 3 -24.66 8.22 2.27
N ALA A 4 -23.46 7.71 2.37
CA ALA A 4 -22.25 8.52 2.29
C ALA A 4 -22.23 9.19 0.91
N ALA A 5 -21.89 10.47 0.87
CA ALA A 5 -21.71 11.16 -0.41
C ALA A 5 -20.56 10.52 -1.16
N ILE A 6 -20.77 10.21 -2.44
CA ILE A 6 -19.73 9.70 -3.30
C ILE A 6 -18.80 10.85 -3.68
N LEU A 7 -17.54 10.71 -3.36
CA LEU A 7 -16.52 11.69 -3.70
C LEU A 7 -15.99 11.41 -5.11
N SER A 8 -15.87 12.46 -5.93
CA SER A 8 -15.28 12.29 -7.25
C SER A 8 -13.76 12.05 -7.16
N VAL A 9 -13.20 11.40 -8.18
CA VAL A 9 -11.75 11.20 -8.28
C VAL A 9 -11.03 12.54 -8.26
N GLU A 10 -11.55 13.54 -8.97
CA GLU A 10 -10.95 14.87 -9.02
C GLU A 10 -10.87 15.51 -7.64
N ASP A 11 -11.96 15.47 -6.88
CA ASP A 11 -12.00 16.02 -5.51
C ASP A 11 -11.05 15.23 -4.60
N TYR A 12 -10.99 13.91 -4.76
CA TYR A 12 -10.05 13.08 -4.00
C TYR A 12 -8.60 13.50 -4.25
N LEU A 13 -8.22 13.68 -5.50
CA LEU A 13 -6.84 14.03 -5.87
C LEU A 13 -6.44 15.44 -5.39
N HIS A 14 -7.40 16.34 -5.19
CA HIS A 14 -7.16 17.68 -4.64
C HIS A 14 -7.28 17.74 -3.12
N ARG A 15 -7.59 16.63 -2.49
CA ARG A 15 -7.80 16.58 -1.04
C ARG A 15 -6.46 16.76 -0.32
N THR A 16 -6.42 17.69 0.65
CA THR A 16 -5.23 17.96 1.46
C THR A 16 -5.46 17.65 2.94
N GLU A 17 -6.67 17.26 3.31
CA GLU A 17 -7.03 16.98 4.69
C GLU A 17 -6.40 15.67 5.18
N LYS A 18 -6.08 15.63 6.47
CA LYS A 18 -5.60 14.41 7.11
C LYS A 18 -6.70 13.79 7.94
N PRO A 19 -6.68 12.47 8.17
CA PRO A 19 -5.67 11.51 7.70
C PRO A 19 -5.73 11.29 6.19
N TYR A 20 -4.63 10.85 5.61
CA TYR A 20 -4.65 10.41 4.23
C TYR A 20 -5.54 9.17 4.10
N CYS A 21 -6.28 9.12 3.00
CA CYS A 21 -7.25 8.06 2.76
C CYS A 21 -6.95 7.36 1.44
N GLU A 22 -7.23 6.07 1.42
CA GLU A 22 -7.36 5.34 0.18
C GLU A 22 -8.74 5.63 -0.41
N TYR A 23 -8.90 5.46 -1.71
CA TYR A 23 -10.13 5.79 -2.42
C TYR A 23 -10.61 4.56 -3.19
N ILE A 24 -11.82 4.12 -2.90
CA ILE A 24 -12.41 2.94 -3.55
C ILE A 24 -13.84 3.29 -3.97
N ASP A 25 -14.03 3.45 -5.28
CA ASP A 25 -15.34 3.71 -5.88
C ASP A 25 -16.14 4.84 -5.19
N GLY A 26 -15.46 5.94 -4.92
CA GLY A 26 -16.07 7.13 -4.32
C GLY A 26 -16.06 7.16 -2.80
N VAL A 27 -15.58 6.12 -2.14
CA VAL A 27 -15.55 6.01 -0.69
C VAL A 27 -14.12 6.16 -0.17
N LEU A 28 -13.95 7.03 0.84
CA LEU A 28 -12.66 7.22 1.51
C LEU A 28 -12.46 6.18 2.60
N HIS A 29 -11.27 5.59 2.63
CA HIS A 29 -10.85 4.63 3.66
C HIS A 29 -9.62 5.19 4.35
N PRO A 30 -9.75 5.73 5.58
CA PRO A 30 -8.59 6.29 6.30
C PRO A 30 -7.55 5.22 6.58
N LYS A 31 -6.29 5.58 6.39
CA LYS A 31 -5.18 4.72 6.79
C LYS A 31 -4.96 4.82 8.30
N ALA A 32 -4.52 3.72 8.89
CA ALA A 32 -4.13 3.72 10.29
C ALA A 32 -2.97 4.70 10.53
N MET A 33 -2.93 5.28 11.72
CA MET A 33 -1.85 6.19 12.11
C MET A 33 -0.52 5.44 12.14
N GLY A 34 0.50 6.00 11.49
CA GLY A 34 1.83 5.44 11.50
C GLY A 34 2.50 5.60 12.88
N THR A 35 3.16 4.54 13.34
CA THR A 35 3.96 4.57 14.56
C THR A 35 5.42 4.79 14.23
N ARG A 36 6.24 5.07 15.27
CA ARG A 36 7.68 5.15 15.10
C ARG A 36 8.27 3.86 14.54
N LEU A 37 7.79 2.71 15.02
CA LEU A 37 8.25 1.41 14.56
C LEU A 37 7.90 1.19 13.08
N HIS A 38 6.70 1.55 12.67
CA HIS A 38 6.26 1.53 11.27
C HIS A 38 7.22 2.36 10.39
N ALA A 39 7.52 3.58 10.82
CA ALA A 39 8.41 4.48 10.08
C ALA A 39 9.85 3.95 10.00
N LEU A 40 10.35 3.32 11.05
CA LEU A 40 11.68 2.70 11.04
C LEU A 40 11.76 1.56 10.04
N ILE A 41 10.74 0.71 9.98
CA ILE A 41 10.69 -0.39 9.01
C ILE A 41 10.63 0.16 7.57
N GLN A 42 9.84 1.20 7.33
CA GLN A 42 9.80 1.85 6.02
C GLN A 42 11.20 2.32 5.60
N LYS A 43 11.88 3.02 6.50
CA LYS A 43 13.23 3.55 6.24
C LYS A 43 14.23 2.43 5.95
N MET A 44 14.20 1.37 6.74
CA MET A 44 15.11 0.23 6.55
C MET A 44 14.86 -0.45 5.21
N LEU A 45 13.61 -0.70 4.88
CA LEU A 45 13.24 -1.32 3.61
C LEU A 45 13.66 -0.47 2.43
N MET A 46 13.39 0.82 2.46
CA MET A 46 13.77 1.72 1.38
C MET A 46 15.28 1.74 1.18
N THR A 47 16.05 1.76 2.26
CA THR A 47 17.50 1.73 2.19
C THR A 47 18.01 0.43 1.57
N LEU A 48 17.47 -0.71 1.99
CA LEU A 48 17.86 -2.01 1.45
C LEU A 48 17.50 -2.16 -0.03
N LEU A 49 16.32 -1.70 -0.42
CA LEU A 49 15.86 -1.78 -1.79
C LEU A 49 16.66 -0.84 -2.71
N ASP A 50 16.98 0.35 -2.25
CA ASP A 50 17.84 1.28 -3.00
C ASP A 50 19.20 0.63 -3.30
N ARG A 51 19.75 -0.10 -2.35
CA ARG A 51 21.02 -0.84 -2.54
C ARG A 51 20.90 -1.94 -3.58
N GLN A 52 19.69 -2.45 -3.82
CA GLN A 52 19.45 -3.45 -4.86
C GLN A 52 19.25 -2.83 -6.25
N GLY A 53 19.32 -1.52 -6.35
CA GLY A 53 19.22 -0.82 -7.63
C GLY A 53 17.80 -0.52 -8.08
N VAL A 54 16.82 -0.62 -7.21
CA VAL A 54 15.44 -0.20 -7.50
C VAL A 54 15.10 1.05 -6.73
N GLU A 55 14.21 1.88 -7.30
CA GLU A 55 13.69 3.04 -6.58
C GLU A 55 12.64 2.57 -5.58
N ALA A 56 12.74 3.01 -4.32
CA ALA A 56 11.79 2.66 -3.28
C ALA A 56 11.28 3.92 -2.59
N LEU A 57 9.97 4.07 -2.52
CA LEU A 57 9.32 5.24 -1.94
C LEU A 57 8.22 4.82 -0.96
N ALA A 58 7.99 5.65 0.05
CA ALA A 58 6.97 5.43 1.06
C ALA A 58 5.71 6.25 0.77
N GLU A 59 4.55 5.66 1.06
CA GLU A 59 3.26 6.37 1.08
C GLU A 59 2.90 7.03 -0.25
N VAL A 60 3.30 6.45 -1.36
CA VAL A 60 2.92 6.92 -2.69
C VAL A 60 1.61 6.23 -3.09
N HIS A 61 0.66 7.02 -3.57
CA HIS A 61 -0.60 6.47 -4.10
C HIS A 61 -0.32 5.61 -5.33
N VAL A 62 -1.03 4.52 -5.47
CA VAL A 62 -1.03 3.71 -6.70
C VAL A 62 -2.45 3.62 -7.22
N ARG A 63 -2.62 3.83 -8.52
CA ARG A 63 -3.93 3.79 -9.17
C ARG A 63 -4.17 2.43 -9.79
N LEU A 64 -4.99 1.61 -9.12
CA LEU A 64 -5.31 0.27 -9.59
C LEU A 64 -6.37 0.28 -10.70
N SER A 65 -7.25 1.26 -10.67
CA SER A 65 -8.30 1.47 -11.66
C SER A 65 -8.68 2.94 -11.69
N PRO A 66 -9.50 3.40 -12.65
CA PRO A 66 -9.94 4.80 -12.68
C PRO A 66 -10.59 5.29 -11.39
N THR A 67 -11.14 4.38 -10.59
CA THR A 67 -11.86 4.74 -9.34
C THR A 67 -11.25 4.08 -8.10
N LYS A 68 -10.02 3.56 -8.17
CA LYS A 68 -9.38 2.93 -7.01
C LYS A 68 -7.94 3.39 -6.85
N TYR A 69 -7.67 4.03 -5.73
CA TYR A 69 -6.34 4.48 -5.32
C TYR A 69 -6.02 3.88 -3.96
N LEU A 70 -4.95 3.12 -3.87
CA LEU A 70 -4.45 2.57 -2.61
C LEU A 70 -3.11 3.22 -2.27
N ILE A 71 -2.72 3.13 -1.00
CA ILE A 71 -1.47 3.75 -0.51
C ILE A 71 -0.65 2.69 0.22
N PRO A 72 0.19 1.91 -0.50
CA PRO A 72 1.10 0.98 0.16
C PRO A 72 2.08 1.69 1.08
N ALA A 73 2.54 1.03 2.12
CA ALA A 73 3.55 1.58 3.01
C ALA A 73 4.87 1.83 2.28
N VAL A 74 5.26 0.91 1.39
CA VAL A 74 6.44 1.05 0.53
C VAL A 74 6.10 0.47 -0.84
N ILE A 75 6.54 1.16 -1.89
CA ILE A 75 6.54 0.61 -3.25
C ILE A 75 7.95 0.64 -3.79
N ALA A 76 8.26 -0.29 -4.70
CA ALA A 76 9.54 -0.32 -5.39
C ALA A 76 9.36 -0.72 -6.84
N ALA A 77 10.17 -0.13 -7.70
CA ALA A 77 10.23 -0.42 -9.12
C ALA A 77 11.60 0.05 -9.65
N PRO A 78 12.02 -0.39 -10.86
CA PRO A 78 13.22 0.18 -11.47
C PRO A 78 13.16 1.70 -11.54
N GLU A 79 11.98 2.24 -11.89
CA GLU A 79 11.68 3.66 -11.87
C GLU A 79 10.21 3.83 -11.54
N ILE A 80 9.89 4.66 -10.56
CA ILE A 80 8.51 4.90 -10.14
C ILE A 80 7.92 6.02 -11.00
N GLN A 81 6.78 5.73 -11.62
CA GLN A 81 6.06 6.67 -12.48
C GLN A 81 5.61 7.91 -11.71
N SER A 82 5.78 9.07 -12.31
CA SER A 82 5.32 10.36 -11.77
C SER A 82 3.98 10.77 -12.43
N PRO A 83 3.06 11.41 -11.71
CA PRO A 83 3.11 11.79 -10.31
C PRO A 83 2.89 10.61 -9.34
N TYR A 84 2.31 9.54 -9.80
CA TYR A 84 2.12 8.27 -9.09
C TYR A 84 1.92 7.15 -10.11
N PRO A 85 2.14 5.90 -9.73
CA PRO A 85 1.97 4.78 -10.66
C PRO A 85 0.52 4.55 -11.09
N THR A 86 0.32 4.41 -12.37
CA THR A 86 -0.93 3.92 -12.99
C THR A 86 -0.71 2.55 -13.63
N GLU A 87 0.54 2.09 -13.69
CA GLU A 87 0.97 0.79 -14.14
C GLU A 87 1.54 0.02 -12.95
N PRO A 88 1.46 -1.32 -12.93
CA PRO A 88 1.97 -2.10 -11.81
C PRO A 88 3.44 -1.84 -11.51
N VAL A 89 3.74 -1.66 -10.22
CA VAL A 89 5.11 -1.60 -9.73
C VAL A 89 5.64 -3.02 -9.49
N LEU A 90 6.91 -3.16 -9.14
CA LEU A 90 7.54 -4.45 -8.88
C LEU A 90 7.14 -5.03 -7.53
N LEU A 91 7.04 -4.19 -6.51
CA LEU A 91 6.82 -4.59 -5.12
C LEU A 91 5.88 -3.60 -4.43
N CYS A 92 4.90 -4.13 -3.70
CA CYS A 92 4.11 -3.39 -2.72
C CYS A 92 4.30 -4.02 -1.35
N VAL A 93 4.53 -3.20 -0.34
CA VAL A 93 4.69 -3.64 1.05
C VAL A 93 3.64 -2.95 1.92
N GLU A 94 2.93 -3.73 2.72
CA GLU A 94 2.09 -3.23 3.80
C GLU A 94 2.78 -3.54 5.12
N ILE A 95 2.82 -2.56 6.02
CA ILE A 95 3.41 -2.70 7.34
C ILE A 95 2.31 -2.50 8.36
N LEU A 96 2.09 -3.48 9.22
CA LEU A 96 1.00 -3.42 10.19
C LEU A 96 1.26 -2.34 11.24
N SER A 97 0.26 -1.49 11.44
CA SER A 97 0.11 -0.64 12.63
C SER A 97 -0.77 -1.40 13.64
N PRO A 98 -0.78 -1.01 14.93
CA PRO A 98 -1.56 -1.74 15.93
C PRO A 98 -3.05 -1.91 15.61
N GLU A 99 -3.62 -1.01 14.82
CA GLU A 99 -5.02 -1.03 14.43
C GLU A 99 -5.30 -1.94 13.23
N ASP A 100 -4.25 -2.34 12.50
CA ASP A 100 -4.40 -3.12 11.28
C ASP A 100 -4.62 -4.59 11.57
N ARG A 101 -5.30 -5.25 10.65
CA ARG A 101 -5.52 -6.69 10.69
C ARG A 101 -4.75 -7.35 9.54
N VAL A 102 -4.07 -8.45 9.85
CA VAL A 102 -3.33 -9.23 8.86
C VAL A 102 -4.21 -9.62 7.68
N GLY A 103 -5.43 -10.12 7.95
CA GLY A 103 -6.35 -10.54 6.89
C GLY A 103 -6.72 -9.41 5.93
N ALA A 104 -6.91 -8.19 6.44
CA ALA A 104 -7.20 -7.04 5.60
C ALA A 104 -6.00 -6.67 4.72
N MET A 105 -4.79 -6.76 5.26
CA MET A 105 -3.57 -6.46 4.49
C MET A 105 -3.29 -7.52 3.44
N LEU A 106 -3.57 -8.79 3.74
CA LEU A 106 -3.44 -9.88 2.75
C LEU A 106 -4.46 -9.72 1.62
N ALA A 107 -5.67 -9.25 1.94
CA ALA A 107 -6.67 -8.93 0.92
C ALA A 107 -6.18 -7.81 -0.01
N LYS A 108 -5.49 -6.80 0.52
CA LYS A 108 -4.87 -5.76 -0.30
C LYS A 108 -3.78 -6.33 -1.20
N CYS A 109 -2.97 -7.24 -0.69
CA CYS A 109 -1.96 -7.92 -1.50
C CYS A 109 -2.59 -8.69 -2.67
N GLU A 110 -3.73 -9.31 -2.45
CA GLU A 110 -4.48 -9.95 -3.52
C GLU A 110 -4.87 -8.95 -4.61
N GLU A 111 -5.33 -7.77 -4.23
CA GLU A 111 -5.67 -6.70 -5.17
C GLU A 111 -4.45 -6.19 -5.93
N TYR A 112 -3.33 -5.96 -5.25
CA TYR A 112 -2.09 -5.55 -5.91
C TYR A 112 -1.64 -6.60 -6.92
N HIS A 113 -1.70 -7.87 -6.52
CA HIS A 113 -1.29 -8.96 -7.39
C HIS A 113 -2.21 -9.09 -8.61
N ALA A 114 -3.52 -8.98 -8.42
CA ALA A 114 -4.49 -8.99 -9.52
C ALA A 114 -4.26 -7.83 -10.49
N TRP A 115 -3.79 -6.69 -10.00
CA TRP A 115 -3.41 -5.55 -10.81
C TRP A 115 -2.14 -5.81 -11.63
N GLY A 116 -1.24 -6.68 -11.15
CA GLY A 116 -0.03 -7.06 -11.85
C GLY A 116 1.27 -6.90 -11.06
N VAL A 117 1.20 -6.62 -9.77
CA VAL A 117 2.39 -6.51 -8.91
C VAL A 117 2.87 -7.92 -8.55
N PRO A 118 4.10 -8.30 -8.96
CA PRO A 118 4.58 -9.67 -8.72
C PRO A 118 4.94 -9.96 -7.27
N PHE A 119 5.37 -8.97 -6.51
CA PHE A 119 5.81 -9.16 -5.12
C PHE A 119 4.98 -8.30 -4.18
N CYS A 120 4.29 -8.93 -3.24
CA CYS A 120 3.49 -8.26 -2.23
C CYS A 120 3.86 -8.82 -0.85
N TRP A 121 4.27 -7.94 0.07
CA TRP A 121 4.69 -8.33 1.41
C TRP A 121 3.81 -7.66 2.45
N VAL A 122 3.54 -8.38 3.53
CA VAL A 122 2.94 -7.84 4.75
C VAL A 122 3.92 -8.07 5.89
N ILE A 123 4.23 -7.04 6.63
CA ILE A 123 5.19 -7.10 7.75
C ILE A 123 4.48 -6.73 9.04
N ASP A 124 4.63 -7.57 10.06
CA ASP A 124 4.20 -7.30 11.43
C ASP A 124 5.43 -6.98 12.26
N PRO A 125 5.68 -5.68 12.54
CA PRO A 125 6.88 -5.28 13.29
C PRO A 125 6.88 -5.76 14.73
N GLU A 126 5.72 -5.83 15.37
CA GLU A 126 5.63 -6.21 16.77
C GLU A 126 5.96 -7.68 16.98
N LYS A 127 5.45 -8.55 16.11
CA LYS A 127 5.70 -9.98 16.17
C LYS A 127 6.96 -10.40 15.42
N GLN A 128 7.62 -9.47 14.74
CA GLN A 128 8.80 -9.72 13.92
C GLN A 128 8.57 -10.83 12.90
N THR A 129 7.40 -10.81 12.27
CA THR A 129 7.00 -11.76 11.23
C THR A 129 6.60 -11.02 9.98
N GLY A 130 6.57 -11.75 8.88
CA GLY A 130 6.12 -11.23 7.60
C GLY A 130 5.54 -12.32 6.73
N TRP A 131 4.76 -11.89 5.74
CA TRP A 131 4.15 -12.77 4.77
C TRP A 131 4.51 -12.29 3.37
N GLN A 132 4.85 -13.22 2.52
CA GLN A 132 4.96 -12.97 1.10
C GLN A 132 3.73 -13.58 0.43
N TYR A 133 2.93 -12.73 -0.23
CA TYR A 133 1.72 -13.16 -0.90
C TYR A 133 2.06 -13.70 -2.29
N HIS A 134 1.51 -14.86 -2.62
CA HIS A 134 1.57 -15.46 -3.95
C HIS A 134 0.16 -15.72 -4.44
N ALA A 135 -0.13 -15.37 -5.70
CA ALA A 135 -1.46 -15.59 -6.28
C ALA A 135 -1.83 -17.07 -6.29
N GLY A 136 -3.09 -17.36 -5.93
CA GLY A 136 -3.64 -18.71 -6.00
C GLY A 136 -3.08 -19.68 -4.96
N SER A 137 -2.34 -19.19 -3.97
CA SER A 137 -1.79 -20.01 -2.88
C SER A 137 -1.90 -19.28 -1.55
N ASP A 138 -1.74 -20.02 -0.44
CA ASP A 138 -1.70 -19.41 0.86
C ASP A 138 -0.44 -18.54 1.03
N PRO A 139 -0.54 -17.43 1.79
CA PRO A 139 0.62 -16.62 2.09
C PRO A 139 1.68 -17.43 2.83
N GLN A 140 2.96 -17.18 2.52
CA GLN A 140 4.07 -17.82 3.19
C GLN A 140 4.61 -16.88 4.27
N THR A 141 4.81 -17.42 5.48
CA THR A 141 5.41 -16.70 6.58
C THR A 141 6.93 -16.62 6.37
N ARG A 142 7.44 -15.44 6.62
CA ARG A 142 8.87 -15.20 6.55
C ARG A 142 9.52 -15.25 7.91
#